data_69cd77b19b3a36a998a6ab42e89ea897
#
_entry.id   69cd77b19b3a36a998a6ab42e89ea897
#
_cell.length_a   1.000
_cell.length_b   1.000
_cell.length_c   1.000
_cell.angle_alpha   90.00
_cell.angle_beta   90.00
_cell.angle_gamma   90.00
#
_symmetry.space_group_name_H-M   'P 1'
#
loop_
_entity.id
_entity.type
_entity.pdbx_description
1 polymer ?
#
loop_
_entity_poly.entity_id
_entity_poly.type
_entity_poly.pdbx_seq_one_letter_code
_entity_poly.pdbx_strand_id
1 'polypeptide(L)' 'MIQEHDRVVLTAPVPAHGLEVGDVGTVVHVYADREAFEVEFLALDGHTAAVATVEAAQARPVTSSEITHARQLTAR' A
#
# COMPACT_ATOMS: atom_id res chain seq x y z
N MET A 1 -10.81 8.12 -8.07
CA MET A 1 -9.50 8.80 -7.94
C MET A 1 -8.96 8.61 -6.53
N ILE A 2 -7.72 8.18 -6.43
CA ILE A 2 -7.12 7.89 -5.13
C ILE A 2 -6.84 9.17 -4.38
N GLN A 3 -7.22 9.22 -3.11
CA GLN A 3 -7.08 10.37 -2.23
C GLN A 3 -6.44 9.95 -0.92
N GLU A 4 -6.04 10.94 -0.12
CA GLU A 4 -5.53 10.66 1.23
C GLU A 4 -6.57 9.90 2.03
N HIS A 5 -6.08 8.96 2.81
CA HIS A 5 -6.85 8.05 3.66
C HIS A 5 -7.53 6.91 2.91
N ASP A 6 -7.46 6.88 1.58
CA ASP A 6 -7.96 5.73 0.83
C ASP A 6 -7.04 4.54 1.01
N ARG A 7 -7.63 3.34 0.99
CA ARG A 7 -6.84 2.12 0.94
C ARG A 7 -6.55 1.74 -0.50
N VAL A 8 -5.34 1.25 -0.71
CA VAL A 8 -4.89 0.82 -2.03
C VAL A 8 -4.26 -0.55 -1.93
N VAL A 9 -4.27 -1.26 -3.05
CA VAL A 9 -3.65 -2.57 -3.19
C VAL A 9 -2.49 -2.43 -4.17
N LEU A 10 -1.33 -2.98 -3.81
CA LEU A 10 -0.20 -2.98 -4.72
C LEU A 10 -0.45 -3.91 -5.89
N THR A 11 -0.20 -3.41 -7.09
CA THR A 11 -0.25 -4.21 -8.32
C THR A 11 1.14 -4.58 -8.81
N ALA A 12 2.16 -4.06 -8.13
CA ALA A 12 3.57 -4.38 -8.39
C ALA A 12 4.29 -4.46 -7.06
N PRO A 13 5.38 -5.22 -6.95
CA PRO A 13 6.13 -5.30 -5.70
C PRO A 13 6.91 -4.02 -5.44
N VAL A 14 7.24 -3.81 -4.16
CA VAL A 14 8.18 -2.75 -3.74
C VAL A 14 9.27 -3.45 -2.93
N PRO A 15 10.25 -4.04 -3.62
CA PRO A 15 11.23 -4.93 -2.97
C PRO A 15 12.07 -4.27 -1.89
N ALA A 16 12.34 -2.98 -2.05
CA ALA A 16 13.15 -2.24 -1.07
C ALA A 16 12.52 -2.26 0.33
N HIS A 17 11.21 -2.44 0.40
CA HIS A 17 10.46 -2.47 1.67
C HIS A 17 9.88 -3.85 1.96
N GLY A 18 10.23 -4.86 1.16
CA GLY A 18 9.69 -6.20 1.36
C GLY A 18 8.21 -6.33 1.04
N LEU A 19 7.67 -5.42 0.23
CA LEU A 19 6.25 -5.41 -0.11
C LEU A 19 6.01 -6.16 -1.40
N GLU A 20 4.84 -6.82 -1.47
CA GLU A 20 4.49 -7.71 -2.57
C GLU A 20 3.17 -7.29 -3.18
N VAL A 21 2.93 -7.76 -4.41
CA VAL A 21 1.63 -7.61 -5.06
C VAL A 21 0.54 -8.14 -4.13
N GLY A 22 -0.53 -7.36 -3.98
CA GLY A 22 -1.64 -7.74 -3.12
C GLY A 22 -1.57 -7.15 -1.72
N ASP A 23 -0.43 -6.57 -1.34
CA ASP A 23 -0.36 -5.89 -0.03
C ASP A 23 -1.23 -4.65 -0.05
N VAL A 24 -1.93 -4.42 1.07
CA VAL A 24 -2.87 -3.31 1.21
C VAL A 24 -2.27 -2.27 2.15
N GLY A 25 -2.34 -1.02 1.73
CA GLY A 25 -1.90 0.09 2.57
C GLY A 25 -2.87 1.24 2.51
N THR A 26 -2.61 2.27 3.30
CA THR A 26 -3.42 3.48 3.38
C THR A 26 -2.61 4.66 2.87
N VAL A 27 -3.20 5.43 1.97
CA VAL A 27 -2.55 6.62 1.43
C VAL A 27 -2.47 7.68 2.52
N VAL A 28 -1.26 8.15 2.81
CA VAL A 28 -1.05 9.21 3.80
C VAL A 28 -0.67 10.53 3.13
N HIS A 29 -0.32 10.51 1.86
CA HIS A 29 -0.03 11.74 1.11
C HIS A 29 -0.16 11.46 -0.38
N VAL A 30 -0.75 12.41 -1.10
CA VAL A 30 -0.83 12.37 -2.56
C VAL A 30 0.06 13.48 -3.09
N TYR A 31 1.03 13.13 -3.93
CA TYR A 31 1.89 14.16 -4.52
C TYR A 31 1.11 15.02 -5.51
N ALA A 32 1.58 16.26 -5.71
CA ALA A 32 0.80 17.28 -6.41
C ALA A 32 0.41 16.89 -7.83
N ASP A 33 1.26 16.14 -8.51
CA ASP A 33 1.00 15.70 -9.89
C ASP A 33 0.18 14.41 -9.95
N ARG A 34 -0.14 13.83 -8.80
CA ARG A 34 -0.86 12.56 -8.67
C ARG A 34 -0.17 11.38 -9.34
N GLU A 35 1.13 11.47 -9.53
CA GLU A 35 1.88 10.37 -10.12
C GLU A 35 2.43 9.42 -9.08
N ALA A 36 2.39 9.81 -7.81
CA ALA A 36 2.88 8.98 -6.72
C ALA A 36 2.11 9.28 -5.44
N PHE A 37 2.16 8.32 -4.53
CA PHE A 37 1.55 8.41 -3.21
C PHE A 37 2.54 7.96 -2.16
N GLU A 38 2.43 8.52 -0.94
CA GLU A 38 3.04 7.89 0.22
C GLU A 38 2.00 6.97 0.82
N VAL A 39 2.37 5.72 1.03
CA VAL A 39 1.44 4.70 1.49
C VAL A 39 2.02 4.03 2.73
N GLU A 40 1.20 3.96 3.78
CA GLU A 40 1.57 3.28 5.01
C GLU A 40 0.98 1.87 5.00
N PHE A 41 1.86 0.89 5.21
CA PHE A 41 1.46 -0.52 5.29
C PHE A 41 1.57 -0.96 6.73
N LEU A 42 0.48 -1.51 7.25
CA LEU A 42 0.41 -1.94 8.65
C LEU A 42 0.41 -3.46 8.73
N ALA A 43 1.13 -3.99 9.72
CA ALA A 43 0.94 -5.37 10.11
C ALA A 43 -0.45 -5.51 10.73
N LEU A 44 -0.97 -6.75 10.78
CA LEU A 44 -2.33 -6.96 11.27
C LEU A 44 -2.47 -6.65 12.76
N ASP A 45 -1.37 -6.55 13.49
CA ASP A 45 -1.38 -6.12 14.90
C ASP A 45 -1.40 -4.61 15.06
N GLY A 46 -1.39 -3.86 13.95
CA GLY A 46 -1.47 -2.41 13.97
C GLY A 46 -0.14 -1.68 13.91
N HIS A 47 0.98 -2.38 13.96
CA HIS A 47 2.28 -1.73 13.84
C HIS A 47 2.59 -1.38 12.39
N THR A 48 3.23 -0.24 12.18
CA THR A 48 3.68 0.16 10.86
C THR A 48 4.76 -0.79 10.37
N ALA A 49 4.49 -1.47 9.27
CA ALA A 49 5.48 -2.33 8.63
C ALA A 49 6.38 -1.53 7.70
N ALA A 50 5.82 -0.57 6.97
CA ALA A 50 6.59 0.26 6.05
C ALA A 50 5.77 1.49 5.66
N VAL A 51 6.48 2.57 5.33
CA VAL A 51 5.90 3.71 4.60
C VAL A 51 6.71 3.83 3.32
N ALA A 52 6.05 3.72 2.20
CA ALA A 52 6.74 3.65 0.90
C ALA A 52 6.14 4.64 -0.08
N THR A 53 6.99 5.17 -0.95
CA THR A 53 6.53 5.93 -2.10
C THR A 53 6.10 4.94 -3.17
N VAL A 54 4.86 5.00 -3.60
CA VAL A 54 4.27 4.09 -4.57
C VAL A 54 3.81 4.91 -5.77
N GLU A 55 4.23 4.51 -6.96
CA GLU A 55 3.80 5.19 -8.18
C GLU A 55 2.35 4.82 -8.49
N ALA A 56 1.64 5.75 -9.14
CA ALA A 56 0.23 5.54 -9.45
C ALA A 56 -0.02 4.23 -10.22
N ALA A 57 0.91 3.85 -11.10
CA ALA A 57 0.79 2.62 -11.87
C ALA A 57 0.99 1.36 -11.03
N GLN A 58 1.45 1.49 -9.79
CA GLN A 58 1.76 0.35 -8.94
C GLN A 58 0.67 0.06 -7.92
N ALA A 59 -0.41 0.83 -7.93
CA ALA A 59 -1.47 0.69 -6.92
C ALA A 59 -2.83 0.89 -7.57
N ARG A 60 -3.83 0.25 -6.97
CA ARG A 60 -5.22 0.45 -7.36
C ARG A 60 -6.07 0.60 -6.11
N PRO A 61 -7.25 1.21 -6.21
CA PRO A 61 -8.14 1.27 -5.06
C PRO A 61 -8.60 -0.12 -4.62
N VAL A 62 -8.83 -0.26 -3.32
CA VAL A 62 -9.51 -1.44 -2.76
C VAL A 62 -10.98 -1.34 -3.11
N THR A 63 -11.60 -2.45 -3.47
CA THR A 63 -13.03 -2.48 -3.75
C THR A 63 -13.79 -3.05 -2.57
N SER A 64 -15.10 -2.73 -2.47
CA SER A 64 -15.91 -3.12 -1.34
C SER A 64 -16.16 -4.62 -1.24
N SER A 65 -15.91 -5.36 -2.31
CA SER A 65 -16.11 -6.81 -2.32
C SER A 65 -14.84 -7.60 -2.01
N GLU A 66 -13.74 -6.92 -1.71
CA GLU A 66 -12.49 -7.59 -1.40
C GLU A 66 -12.35 -7.85 0.09
N ILE A 67 -11.66 -8.94 0.43
CA ILE A 67 -11.36 -9.27 1.83
C ILE A 67 -9.86 -9.30 2.03
N THR A 68 -9.45 -9.24 3.29
CA THR A 68 -8.03 -9.31 3.61
C THR A 68 -7.47 -10.69 3.36
N HIS A 69 -6.17 -10.73 3.08
CA HIS A 69 -5.41 -11.97 2.90
C HIS A 69 -4.14 -11.82 3.75
N ALA A 70 -3.80 -12.86 4.50
CA ALA A 70 -2.67 -12.79 5.42
C ALA A 70 -1.45 -13.45 4.81
N ARG A 71 -0.30 -12.81 4.95
CA ARG A 71 0.99 -13.39 4.66
C ARG A 71 1.97 -12.99 5.75
N GLN A 72 3.00 -13.77 5.93
CA GLN A 72 4.03 -13.48 6.91
C GLN A 72 4.98 -12.41 6.35
N LEU A 73 5.24 -11.37 7.14
CA LEU A 73 6.26 -10.39 6.77
C LEU A 73 7.62 -11.05 6.88
N THR A 74 8.48 -10.74 5.91
CA THR A 74 9.84 -11.23 5.93
C THR A 74 10.61 -10.48 7.03
N ALA A 75 11.28 -11.22 7.90
CA ALA A 75 12.12 -10.63 8.93
C ALA A 75 13.33 -9.96 8.29
N ARG A 76 13.83 -8.94 8.95
CA ARG A 76 15.00 -8.18 8.51
C ARG A 76 16.15 -8.42 9.43
#